data_2ea2b63ea3854c3e27a6805b0326ba5b
#
_entry.id   2ea2b63ea3854c3e27a6805b0326ba5b
#
_cell.length_a   1.000
_cell.length_b   1.000
_cell.length_c   1.000
_cell.angle_alpha   90.00
_cell.angle_beta   90.00
_cell.angle_gamma   90.00
#
_symmetry.space_group_name_H-M   'P 1'
#
loop_
_entity.id
_entity.type
_entity.pdbx_description
1 polymer ?
#
loop_
_entity_poly.entity_id
_entity_poly.type
_entity_poly.pdbx_seq_one_letter_code
_entity_poly.pdbx_strand_id
1 'polypeptide(L)'
;NWQEVSLSQIAQDINIPYLLFSMGVAGLVCLTAVLLFWRYRRDEVKQLIHRQKLARMVLENKWYESEQRKEDAFFKDWSSSRSKETITYFPKIYYRMKQGLLHIRVEITLGKYQEQLLHLEKKLESGLYCELTDKELKDSYVEYTLLYDTIANRISIEDVQAKDGRLRLMENVWWEYDKLPHMLIAG
;
A
#
# COMPACT_ATOMS: atom_id res chain seq x y z
N ASN A 1 -12.92 -56.82 31.45
CA ASN A 1 -13.42 -55.81 32.37
C ASN A 1 -13.25 -54.45 31.72
N TRP A 2 -14.31 -53.96 31.10
CA TRP A 2 -14.38 -52.57 30.61
C TRP A 2 -14.89 -51.74 31.78
N GLN A 3 -14.07 -50.85 32.34
CA GLN A 3 -14.56 -49.83 33.27
C GLN A 3 -15.23 -48.71 32.48
N GLU A 4 -16.50 -48.50 32.71
CA GLU A 4 -17.18 -47.29 32.26
C GLU A 4 -16.62 -46.11 33.06
N VAL A 5 -15.83 -45.29 32.36
CA VAL A 5 -15.38 -44.02 32.91
C VAL A 5 -16.55 -43.04 32.86
N SER A 6 -17.16 -42.75 34.00
CA SER A 6 -18.29 -41.83 34.06
C SER A 6 -17.81 -40.41 33.85
N LEU A 7 -18.52 -39.62 33.03
CA LEU A 7 -18.24 -38.20 32.77
C LEU A 7 -18.17 -37.36 34.05
N SER A 8 -18.81 -37.82 35.13
CA SER A 8 -18.75 -37.15 36.43
C SER A 8 -17.38 -37.28 37.11
N GLN A 9 -16.62 -38.37 36.89
CA GLN A 9 -15.28 -38.52 37.43
C GLN A 9 -14.27 -37.65 36.69
N ILE A 10 -14.41 -37.52 35.38
CA ILE A 10 -13.57 -36.59 34.57
C ILE A 10 -13.79 -35.14 34.98
N ALA A 11 -15.01 -34.79 35.33
CA ALA A 11 -15.35 -33.43 35.75
C ALA A 11 -14.80 -33.05 37.15
N GLN A 12 -14.58 -34.02 38.03
CA GLN A 12 -14.00 -33.81 39.36
C GLN A 12 -12.49 -33.62 39.34
N ASP A 13 -11.79 -34.20 38.35
CA ASP A 13 -10.34 -34.08 38.22
C ASP A 13 -9.90 -32.79 37.51
N ILE A 14 -10.84 -32.05 36.90
CA ILE A 14 -10.55 -30.79 36.25
C ILE A 14 -10.43 -29.68 37.29
N ASN A 15 -9.22 -29.23 37.52
CA ASN A 15 -8.95 -28.11 38.40
C ASN A 15 -9.41 -26.80 37.72
N ILE A 16 -10.65 -26.41 37.96
CA ILE A 16 -11.36 -25.26 37.34
C ILE A 16 -10.51 -23.97 37.34
N PRO A 17 -9.81 -23.58 38.44
CA PRO A 17 -8.97 -22.38 38.41
C PRO A 17 -7.80 -22.47 37.43
N TYR A 18 -7.18 -23.64 37.25
CA TYR A 18 -6.12 -23.82 36.24
C TYR A 18 -6.66 -23.75 34.83
N LEU A 19 -7.86 -24.24 34.59
CA LEU A 19 -8.49 -24.19 33.27
C LEU A 19 -8.86 -22.75 32.91
N LEU A 20 -9.40 -21.98 33.86
CA LEU A 20 -9.71 -20.55 33.67
C LEU A 20 -8.43 -19.73 33.46
N PHE A 21 -7.36 -20.04 34.20
CA PHE A 21 -6.08 -19.37 34.03
C PHE A 21 -5.46 -19.66 32.65
N SER A 22 -5.47 -20.92 32.20
CA SER A 22 -4.94 -21.33 30.91
C SER A 22 -5.73 -20.71 29.75
N MET A 23 -7.06 -20.63 29.85
CA MET A 23 -7.91 -19.93 28.88
C MET A 23 -7.61 -18.43 28.84
N GLY A 24 -7.38 -17.79 29.99
CA GLY A 24 -6.99 -16.38 30.06
C GLY A 24 -5.65 -16.12 29.37
N VAL A 25 -4.64 -16.94 29.64
CA VAL A 25 -3.33 -16.83 28.99
C VAL A 25 -3.42 -17.07 27.48
N ALA A 26 -4.15 -18.10 27.05
CA ALA A 26 -4.35 -18.40 25.64
C ALA A 26 -5.08 -17.23 24.93
N GLY A 27 -6.10 -16.65 25.54
CA GLY A 27 -6.80 -15.48 25.02
C GLY A 27 -5.88 -14.27 24.86
N LEU A 28 -5.02 -14.02 25.85
CA LEU A 28 -4.05 -12.90 25.80
C LEU A 28 -3.00 -13.10 24.70
N VAL A 29 -2.51 -14.33 24.51
CA VAL A 29 -1.59 -14.68 23.42
C VAL A 29 -2.25 -14.52 22.06
N CYS A 30 -3.49 -14.98 21.90
CA CYS A 30 -4.23 -14.76 20.65
C CYS A 30 -4.45 -13.28 20.34
N LEU A 31 -4.81 -12.48 21.34
CA LEU A 31 -5.04 -11.04 21.19
C LEU A 31 -3.76 -10.32 20.80
N THR A 32 -2.62 -10.63 21.43
CA THR A 32 -1.33 -10.06 21.05
C THR A 32 -0.89 -10.48 19.65
N ALA A 33 -1.11 -11.74 19.28
CA ALA A 33 -0.82 -12.24 17.93
C ALA A 33 -1.66 -11.51 16.86
N VAL A 34 -2.95 -11.30 17.12
CA VAL A 34 -3.85 -10.54 16.23
C VAL A 34 -3.40 -9.09 16.11
N LEU A 35 -3.03 -8.42 17.20
CA LEU A 35 -2.55 -7.04 17.17
C LEU A 35 -1.24 -6.90 16.40
N LEU A 36 -0.29 -7.83 16.61
CA LEU A 36 0.97 -7.86 15.86
C LEU A 36 0.74 -8.13 14.36
N PHE A 37 -0.14 -9.08 14.04
CA PHE A 37 -0.52 -9.38 12.67
C PHE A 37 -1.17 -8.16 11.98
N TRP A 38 -2.08 -7.45 12.66
CA TRP A 38 -2.70 -6.22 12.17
C TRP A 38 -1.67 -5.12 11.94
N ARG A 39 -0.75 -4.95 12.89
CA ARG A 39 0.32 -3.96 12.77
C ARG A 39 1.24 -4.26 11.59
N TYR A 40 1.63 -5.51 11.41
CA TYR A 40 2.50 -5.95 10.30
C TYR A 40 1.82 -5.82 8.93
N ARG A 41 0.54 -6.20 8.83
CA ARG A 41 -0.21 -6.16 7.57
C ARG A 41 -0.77 -4.79 7.20
N ARG A 42 -0.74 -3.82 8.07
CA ARG A 42 -1.32 -2.49 7.82
C ARG A 42 -0.78 -1.83 6.55
N ASP A 43 0.51 -1.96 6.29
CA ASP A 43 1.15 -1.37 5.12
C ASP A 43 0.82 -2.11 3.83
N GLU A 44 0.67 -3.43 3.87
CA GLU A 44 0.21 -4.23 2.72
C GLU A 44 -1.23 -3.88 2.33
N VAL A 45 -2.12 -3.73 3.32
CA VAL A 45 -3.52 -3.34 3.09
C VAL A 45 -3.59 -1.94 2.45
N LYS A 46 -2.79 -0.99 2.93
CA LYS A 46 -2.70 0.34 2.34
C LYS A 46 -2.23 0.29 0.89
N GLN A 47 -1.18 -0.49 0.61
CA GLN A 47 -0.70 -0.69 -0.76
C GLN A 47 -1.79 -1.28 -1.67
N LEU A 48 -2.57 -2.23 -1.17
CA LEU A 48 -3.68 -2.81 -1.91
C LEU A 48 -4.74 -1.76 -2.25
N ILE A 49 -5.12 -0.93 -1.27
CA ILE A 49 -6.09 0.16 -1.47
C ILE A 49 -5.60 1.15 -2.53
N HIS A 50 -4.31 1.53 -2.48
CA HIS A 50 -3.74 2.44 -3.47
C HIS A 50 -3.75 1.82 -4.88
N ARG A 51 -3.39 0.55 -5.01
CA ARG A 51 -3.46 -0.18 -6.29
C ARG A 51 -4.89 -0.23 -6.84
N GLN A 52 -5.87 -0.48 -5.97
CA GLN A 52 -7.28 -0.45 -6.37
C GLN A 52 -7.73 0.93 -6.83
N LYS A 53 -7.32 1.99 -6.14
CA LYS A 53 -7.62 3.38 -6.55
C LYS A 53 -7.00 3.72 -7.90
N LEU A 54 -5.73 3.32 -8.14
CA LEU A 54 -5.07 3.52 -9.43
C LEU A 54 -5.77 2.74 -10.55
N ALA A 55 -6.14 1.48 -10.32
CA ALA A 55 -6.89 0.68 -11.29
C ALA A 55 -8.25 1.30 -11.60
N ARG A 56 -8.98 1.76 -10.57
CA ARG A 56 -10.26 2.45 -10.76
C ARG A 56 -10.10 3.74 -11.56
N MET A 57 -9.06 4.51 -11.29
CA MET A 57 -8.75 5.73 -12.05
C MET A 57 -8.59 5.45 -13.55
N VAL A 58 -7.90 4.37 -13.92
CA VAL A 58 -7.75 3.96 -15.32
C VAL A 58 -9.09 3.56 -15.94
N LEU A 59 -9.91 2.80 -15.21
CA LEU A 59 -11.22 2.35 -15.69
C LEU A 59 -12.21 3.52 -15.84
N GLU A 60 -12.30 4.42 -14.87
CA GLU A 60 -13.21 5.56 -14.89
C GLU A 60 -12.85 6.57 -15.98
N ASN A 61 -11.56 6.77 -16.25
CA ASN A 61 -11.10 7.65 -17.33
C ASN A 61 -11.07 6.95 -18.70
N LYS A 62 -11.43 5.65 -18.76
CA LYS A 62 -11.42 4.84 -19.98
C LYS A 62 -10.06 4.86 -20.72
N TRP A 63 -8.96 4.81 -19.98
CA TRP A 63 -7.61 4.78 -20.54
C TRP A 63 -7.20 3.37 -20.97
N TYR A 64 -8.12 2.68 -21.61
CA TYR A 64 -7.90 1.35 -22.16
C TYR A 64 -8.52 1.27 -23.55
N GLU A 65 -8.04 0.37 -24.37
CA GLU A 65 -8.62 0.05 -25.65
C GLU A 65 -9.33 -1.28 -25.53
N SER A 66 -10.53 -1.33 -26.07
CA SER A 66 -11.33 -2.55 -26.09
C SER A 66 -11.84 -2.80 -27.49
N GLU A 67 -11.83 -4.05 -27.90
CA GLU A 67 -12.45 -4.52 -29.12
C GLU A 67 -13.69 -5.34 -28.79
N GLN A 68 -14.78 -5.04 -29.51
CA GLN A 68 -15.98 -5.85 -29.45
C GLN A 68 -15.80 -7.06 -30.36
N ARG A 69 -15.50 -8.22 -29.79
CA ARG A 69 -15.48 -9.47 -30.50
C ARG A 69 -16.90 -9.97 -30.63
N LYS A 70 -17.43 -9.95 -31.85
CA LYS A 70 -18.67 -10.69 -32.17
C LYS A 70 -18.26 -12.17 -32.21
N GLU A 71 -18.66 -12.92 -31.21
CA GLU A 71 -18.59 -14.36 -31.30
C GLU A 71 -19.70 -14.75 -32.30
N ASP A 72 -19.30 -15.24 -33.45
CA ASP A 72 -20.20 -15.91 -34.36
C ASP A 72 -20.66 -17.20 -33.69
N ALA A 73 -21.75 -17.09 -32.93
CA ALA A 73 -22.34 -18.22 -32.25
C ALA A 73 -22.92 -19.16 -33.33
N PHE A 74 -22.29 -20.30 -33.47
CA PHE A 74 -22.79 -21.40 -34.30
C PHE A 74 -24.21 -21.91 -33.89
N PHE A 75 -24.66 -21.50 -32.69
CA PHE A 75 -25.99 -21.74 -32.16
C PHE A 75 -26.74 -20.43 -31.93
N LYS A 76 -27.41 -19.96 -32.95
CA LYS A 76 -28.08 -18.66 -33.03
C LYS A 76 -29.38 -18.52 -32.24
N ASP A 77 -29.83 -19.53 -31.50
CA ASP A 77 -31.22 -19.57 -31.04
C ASP A 77 -31.49 -19.52 -29.54
N TRP A 78 -30.50 -19.47 -28.63
CA TRP A 78 -30.84 -19.47 -27.20
C TRP A 78 -30.18 -18.45 -26.30
N SER A 79 -29.25 -17.65 -26.72
CA SER A 79 -28.70 -16.61 -25.84
C SER A 79 -28.56 -15.30 -26.56
N SER A 80 -29.14 -14.27 -25.96
CA SER A 80 -28.89 -12.88 -26.30
C SER A 80 -27.39 -12.68 -26.59
N SER A 81 -27.05 -12.24 -27.80
CA SER A 81 -25.69 -11.94 -28.25
C SER A 81 -25.08 -10.87 -27.31
N ARG A 82 -24.50 -11.31 -26.22
CA ARG A 82 -23.63 -10.48 -25.40
C ARG A 82 -22.35 -10.30 -26.18
N SER A 83 -22.19 -9.11 -26.79
CA SER A 83 -20.90 -8.69 -27.31
C SER A 83 -19.90 -8.70 -26.16
N LYS A 84 -18.95 -9.62 -26.21
CA LYS A 84 -17.89 -9.71 -25.21
C LYS A 84 -16.86 -8.64 -25.55
N GLU A 85 -16.82 -7.61 -24.73
CA GLU A 85 -15.79 -6.56 -24.81
C GLU A 85 -14.48 -7.15 -24.29
N THR A 86 -13.45 -7.19 -25.14
CA THR A 86 -12.11 -7.68 -24.79
C THR A 86 -11.18 -6.49 -24.76
N ILE A 87 -10.54 -6.28 -23.61
CA ILE A 87 -9.54 -5.20 -23.47
C ILE A 87 -8.27 -5.63 -24.21
N THR A 88 -7.86 -4.83 -25.20
CA THR A 88 -6.67 -5.07 -26.03
C THR A 88 -5.45 -4.32 -25.52
N TYR A 89 -5.64 -3.16 -24.95
CA TYR A 89 -4.57 -2.34 -24.39
C TYR A 89 -4.94 -1.79 -23.03
N PHE A 90 -3.97 -1.80 -22.12
CA PHE A 90 -4.08 -1.24 -20.78
C PHE A 90 -2.74 -0.57 -20.41
N PRO A 91 -2.72 0.70 -19.94
CA PRO A 91 -1.48 1.36 -19.56
C PRO A 91 -0.86 0.69 -18.34
N LYS A 92 0.43 0.39 -18.42
CA LYS A 92 1.14 -0.23 -17.29
C LYS A 92 1.50 0.82 -16.27
N ILE A 93 0.98 0.64 -15.07
CA ILE A 93 1.27 1.49 -13.92
C ILE A 93 1.97 0.64 -12.86
N TYR A 94 3.19 1.01 -12.51
CA TYR A 94 3.98 0.37 -11.48
C TYR A 94 3.90 1.19 -10.20
N TYR A 95 3.77 0.53 -9.10
CA TYR A 95 3.61 1.11 -7.77
C TYR A 95 4.68 0.58 -6.84
N ARG A 96 5.38 1.45 -6.15
CA ARG A 96 6.38 1.10 -5.14
C ARG A 96 6.34 2.10 -3.99
N MET A 97 6.33 1.59 -2.77
CA MET A 97 6.43 2.39 -1.55
C MET A 97 7.79 2.14 -0.90
N LYS A 98 8.53 3.20 -0.61
CA LYS A 98 9.84 3.12 0.02
C LYS A 98 10.09 4.37 0.87
N GLN A 99 10.45 4.17 2.14
CA GLN A 99 10.87 5.24 3.06
C GLN A 99 9.87 6.42 3.17
N GLY A 100 8.57 6.12 3.23
CA GLY A 100 7.53 7.15 3.29
C GLY A 100 7.23 7.86 1.96
N LEU A 101 7.95 7.52 0.91
CA LEU A 101 7.72 7.99 -0.45
C LEU A 101 6.99 6.93 -1.27
N LEU A 102 6.09 7.41 -2.08
CA LEU A 102 5.30 6.62 -3.01
C LEU A 102 5.78 6.91 -4.44
N HIS A 103 6.38 5.91 -5.08
CA HIS A 103 6.83 6.00 -6.46
C HIS A 103 5.81 5.33 -7.38
N ILE A 104 5.27 6.10 -8.30
CA ILE A 104 4.33 5.64 -9.33
C ILE A 104 5.00 5.86 -10.68
N ARG A 105 5.25 4.76 -11.40
CA ARG A 105 5.78 4.81 -12.78
C ARG A 105 4.68 4.46 -13.73
N VAL A 106 4.46 5.33 -14.70
CA VAL A 106 3.48 5.15 -15.76
C VAL A 106 4.22 5.01 -17.08
N GLU A 107 4.00 3.90 -17.77
CA GLU A 107 4.60 3.65 -19.09
C GLU A 107 4.06 4.68 -20.11
N ILE A 108 4.98 5.30 -20.84
CA ILE A 108 4.64 6.22 -21.92
C ILE A 108 4.67 5.41 -23.21
N THR A 109 3.51 5.31 -23.82
CA THR A 109 3.37 4.78 -25.16
C THR A 109 2.93 5.92 -26.05
N LEU A 110 3.42 6.00 -27.30
CA LEU A 110 3.00 7.02 -28.26
C LEU A 110 1.51 6.86 -28.66
N GLY A 111 0.67 6.53 -27.70
CA GLY A 111 -0.72 6.22 -27.88
C GLY A 111 -1.65 7.39 -27.55
N LYS A 112 -2.93 7.16 -27.78
CA LYS A 112 -4.03 8.11 -27.62
C LYS A 112 -4.08 8.83 -26.26
N TYR A 113 -3.63 8.19 -25.19
CA TYR A 113 -3.78 8.68 -23.81
C TYR A 113 -2.49 9.30 -23.25
N GLN A 114 -1.43 9.44 -24.06
CA GLN A 114 -0.13 9.89 -23.60
C GLN A 114 -0.17 11.22 -22.86
N GLU A 115 -0.80 12.24 -23.41
CA GLU A 115 -0.87 13.56 -22.76
C GLU A 115 -1.56 13.48 -21.39
N GLN A 116 -2.63 12.70 -21.29
CA GLN A 116 -3.36 12.55 -20.05
C GLN A 116 -2.52 11.81 -18.99
N LEU A 117 -1.73 10.82 -19.43
CA LEU A 117 -0.84 10.06 -18.56
C LEU A 117 0.38 10.86 -18.11
N LEU A 118 0.80 11.85 -18.91
CA LEU A 118 1.86 12.79 -18.56
C LEU A 118 1.40 13.87 -17.56
N HIS A 119 0.11 14.11 -17.43
CA HIS A 119 -0.47 15.14 -16.56
C HIS A 119 -1.39 14.55 -15.49
N LEU A 120 -0.85 13.62 -14.70
CA LEU A 120 -1.58 12.93 -13.63
C LEU A 120 -1.43 13.60 -12.26
N GLU A 121 -0.60 14.64 -12.12
CA GLU A 121 -0.21 15.23 -10.84
C GLU A 121 -1.40 15.43 -9.91
N LYS A 122 -2.32 16.29 -10.31
CA LYS A 122 -3.50 16.66 -9.50
C LYS A 122 -4.43 15.47 -9.21
N LYS A 123 -4.54 14.52 -10.15
CA LYS A 123 -5.36 13.32 -9.96
C LYS A 123 -4.72 12.36 -8.95
N LEU A 124 -3.41 12.23 -8.98
CA LEU A 124 -2.67 11.40 -8.03
C LEU A 124 -2.72 12.01 -6.63
N GLU A 125 -2.47 13.31 -6.50
CA GLU A 125 -2.55 14.02 -5.22
C GLU A 125 -3.94 13.87 -4.58
N SER A 126 -4.98 14.21 -5.31
CA SER A 126 -6.35 14.15 -4.79
C SER A 126 -6.84 12.71 -4.55
N GLY A 127 -6.48 11.78 -5.43
CA GLY A 127 -6.93 10.39 -5.34
C GLY A 127 -6.23 9.59 -4.24
N LEU A 128 -4.95 9.85 -4.00
CA LEU A 128 -4.14 9.14 -3.01
C LEU A 128 -4.00 9.91 -1.69
N TYR A 129 -4.42 11.19 -1.66
CA TYR A 129 -4.25 12.08 -0.51
C TYR A 129 -2.78 12.24 -0.10
N CYS A 130 -1.92 12.38 -1.11
CA CYS A 130 -0.47 12.52 -0.96
C CYS A 130 -0.02 13.76 -1.71
N GLU A 131 0.99 14.45 -1.21
CA GLU A 131 1.59 15.59 -1.86
C GLU A 131 2.62 15.14 -2.91
N LEU A 132 2.60 15.72 -4.11
CA LEU A 132 3.59 15.44 -5.14
C LEU A 132 4.90 16.15 -4.79
N THR A 133 5.96 15.37 -4.64
CA THR A 133 7.30 15.89 -4.34
C THR A 133 8.12 16.08 -5.60
N ASP A 134 8.01 15.15 -6.55
CA ASP A 134 8.84 15.19 -7.75
C ASP A 134 8.15 14.50 -8.94
N LYS A 135 8.52 14.92 -10.14
CA LYS A 135 8.08 14.34 -11.40
C LYS A 135 9.26 14.26 -12.36
N GLU A 136 9.68 13.06 -12.68
CA GLU A 136 10.75 12.80 -13.63
C GLU A 136 10.22 12.14 -14.90
N LEU A 137 10.57 12.71 -16.04
CA LEU A 137 10.35 12.09 -17.35
C LEU A 137 11.59 11.29 -17.73
N LYS A 138 11.42 10.00 -17.94
CA LYS A 138 12.47 9.07 -18.42
C LYS A 138 12.08 8.51 -19.78
N ASP A 139 13.02 7.90 -20.48
CA ASP A 139 12.87 7.50 -21.89
C ASP A 139 11.57 6.73 -22.22
N SER A 140 11.09 5.90 -21.32
CA SER A 140 9.91 5.03 -21.55
C SER A 140 8.81 5.17 -20.52
N TYR A 141 8.99 5.99 -19.49
CA TYR A 141 8.01 6.18 -18.43
C TYR A 141 8.14 7.55 -17.75
N VAL A 142 7.05 8.01 -17.16
CA VAL A 142 7.04 9.12 -16.22
C VAL A 142 6.99 8.57 -14.80
N GLU A 143 7.86 9.05 -13.93
CA GLU A 143 7.89 8.71 -12.51
C GLU A 143 7.33 9.87 -11.69
N TYR A 144 6.30 9.58 -10.91
CA TYR A 144 5.71 10.49 -9.94
C TYR A 144 6.14 10.04 -8.55
N THR A 145 6.78 10.92 -7.81
CA THR A 145 7.15 10.69 -6.41
C THR A 145 6.24 11.52 -5.52
N LEU A 146 5.46 10.84 -4.67
CA LEU A 146 4.52 11.47 -3.74
C LEU A 146 4.95 11.20 -2.31
N LEU A 147 4.76 12.18 -1.45
CA LEU A 147 5.03 12.07 -0.02
C LEU A 147 3.82 11.45 0.67
N TYR A 148 3.97 10.19 1.09
CA TYR A 148 2.90 9.43 1.72
C TYR A 148 2.89 9.58 3.24
N ASP A 149 4.07 9.59 3.86
CA ASP A 149 4.22 9.69 5.31
C ASP A 149 5.27 10.74 5.65
N THR A 150 4.79 11.92 6.03
CA THR A 150 5.65 13.01 6.49
C THR A 150 6.32 12.70 7.82
N ILE A 151 5.79 11.73 8.57
CA ILE A 151 6.25 11.41 9.93
C ILE A 151 7.38 10.39 9.90
N ALA A 152 7.43 9.51 8.89
CA ALA A 152 8.41 8.41 8.83
C ALA A 152 9.88 8.86 8.86
N ASN A 153 10.17 10.10 8.40
CA ASN A 153 11.52 10.66 8.36
C ASN A 153 11.71 11.86 9.30
N ARG A 154 10.71 12.21 10.09
CA ARG A 154 10.84 13.27 11.10
C ARG A 154 11.50 12.70 12.34
N ILE A 155 12.55 13.35 12.78
CA ILE A 155 13.11 13.13 14.12
C ILE A 155 12.36 14.03 15.10
N SER A 156 12.06 13.50 16.29
CA SER A 156 11.56 14.33 17.40
C SER A 156 12.63 15.33 17.79
N ILE A 157 12.21 16.49 18.31
CA ILE A 157 13.15 17.48 18.85
C ILE A 157 14.01 16.89 19.98
N GLU A 158 13.50 15.88 20.66
CA GLU A 158 14.21 15.13 21.71
C GLU A 158 15.33 14.24 21.14
N ASP A 159 15.20 13.82 19.87
CA ASP A 159 16.18 12.99 19.17
C ASP A 159 17.23 13.82 18.40
N VAL A 160 17.10 15.15 18.44
CA VAL A 160 18.08 16.06 17.84
C VAL A 160 19.36 16.02 18.67
N GLN A 161 20.39 15.40 18.12
CA GLN A 161 21.70 15.30 18.77
C GLN A 161 22.71 16.22 18.08
N ALA A 162 23.27 17.10 18.85
CA ALA A 162 24.47 17.85 18.45
C ALA A 162 25.70 17.08 18.93
N LYS A 163 26.54 16.59 18.02
CA LYS A 163 27.73 15.85 18.32
C LYS A 163 28.85 16.22 17.35
N ASP A 164 30.02 16.50 17.86
CA ASP A 164 31.23 16.74 17.07
C ASP A 164 31.07 17.81 15.97
N GLY A 165 30.41 18.93 16.29
CA GLY A 165 30.20 20.02 15.31
C GLY A 165 29.13 19.70 14.24
N ARG A 166 28.33 18.66 14.47
CA ARG A 166 27.25 18.22 13.57
C ARG A 166 25.93 18.20 14.29
N LEU A 167 24.90 18.66 13.61
CA LEU A 167 23.52 18.62 14.07
C LEU A 167 22.71 17.64 13.17
N ARG A 168 22.03 16.70 13.79
CA ARG A 168 21.15 15.79 13.04
C ARG A 168 19.84 16.51 12.72
N LEU A 169 19.57 16.71 11.43
CA LEU A 169 18.35 17.38 10.96
C LEU A 169 17.25 16.38 10.57
N MET A 170 17.65 15.22 10.03
CA MET A 170 16.78 14.10 9.66
C MET A 170 17.52 12.80 9.89
N GLU A 171 16.86 11.65 9.67
CA GLU A 171 17.46 10.33 9.90
C GLU A 171 18.83 10.16 9.23
N ASN A 172 18.99 10.68 8.01
CA ASN A 172 20.22 10.56 7.22
C ASN A 172 20.83 11.92 6.81
N VAL A 173 20.36 13.02 7.38
CA VAL A 173 20.85 14.37 7.05
C VAL A 173 21.48 15.02 8.25
N TRP A 174 22.74 15.34 8.10
CA TRP A 174 23.55 16.00 9.13
C TRP A 174 24.03 17.36 8.65
N TRP A 175 23.92 18.35 9.47
CA TRP A 175 24.48 19.68 9.24
C TRP A 175 25.79 19.87 10.02
N GLU A 176 26.88 20.12 9.30
CA GLU A 176 28.19 20.43 9.88
C GLU A 176 28.29 21.93 10.14
N TYR A 177 27.72 22.40 11.23
CA TYR A 177 27.64 23.82 11.54
C TYR A 177 29.02 24.46 11.86
N ASP A 178 30.02 23.68 12.25
CA ASP A 178 31.39 24.17 12.44
C ASP A 178 32.06 24.56 11.12
N LYS A 179 31.74 23.89 10.02
CA LYS A 179 32.30 24.17 8.71
C LYS A 179 31.42 25.12 7.89
N LEU A 180 30.12 25.00 8.05
CA LEU A 180 29.11 25.77 7.30
C LEU A 180 28.14 26.41 8.31
N PRO A 181 28.50 27.55 8.89
CA PRO A 181 27.73 28.20 9.98
C PRO A 181 26.39 28.75 9.48
N HIS A 182 26.19 28.89 8.16
CA HIS A 182 24.95 29.38 7.56
C HIS A 182 24.27 28.29 6.77
N MET A 183 23.00 28.09 7.02
CA MET A 183 22.15 27.15 6.29
C MET A 183 20.88 27.85 5.86
N LEU A 184 20.55 27.76 4.56
CA LEU A 184 19.25 28.18 4.03
C LEU A 184 18.34 26.96 3.97
N ILE A 185 17.24 27.00 4.69
CA ILE A 185 16.17 25.98 4.61
C ILE A 185 15.05 26.60 3.79
N ALA A 186 14.89 26.11 2.55
CA ALA A 186 13.77 26.45 1.70
C ALA A 186 12.69 25.36 1.83
N GLY A 187 11.46 25.74 2.09
CA GLY A 187 10.29 24.87 2.17
C GLY A 187 9.32 25.16 1.02
#